data_9579f3d7ec5cbee2bd40638fda1c1667
#
_entry.id   9579f3d7ec5cbee2bd40638fda1c1667
#
_cell.length_a   1.000
_cell.length_b   1.000
_cell.length_c   1.000
_cell.angle_alpha   90.00
_cell.angle_beta   90.00
_cell.angle_gamma   90.00
#
_symmetry.space_group_name_H-M   'P 1'
#
loop_
_entity.id
_entity.type
_entity.pdbx_description
1 polymer ?
#
loop_
_entity_poly.entity_id
_entity_poly.type
_entity_poly.pdbx_seq_one_letter_code
_entity_poly.pdbx_strand_id
1 'polypeptide(L)'
;MQSADCILIKASHSRVLAVEEIIEGIKHGVRKVNIDTGLRMASTGAVRKFLAENPKEFDPRKFLIASTKAMKDICAARYKSFGTAGNASKIKVLSLDAMTTRYSKGELGPKVN
;
A
#
# COMPACT_ATOMS: atom_id res chain seq x y z
N MET A 1 6.51 -26.45 -13.90
CA MET A 1 5.87 -25.17 -13.50
C MET A 1 6.85 -24.45 -12.60
N GLN A 2 7.55 -23.45 -13.12
CA GLN A 2 8.47 -22.64 -12.32
C GLN A 2 7.66 -21.82 -11.30
N SER A 3 8.02 -21.94 -10.03
CA SER A 3 7.54 -21.09 -8.96
C SER A 3 7.87 -19.66 -9.33
N ALA A 4 6.86 -18.84 -9.53
CA ALA A 4 7.05 -17.40 -9.76
C ALA A 4 7.58 -16.82 -8.45
N ASP A 5 8.89 -16.57 -8.39
CA ASP A 5 9.51 -15.87 -7.27
C ASP A 5 8.84 -14.51 -7.11
N CYS A 6 8.29 -14.28 -5.91
CA CYS A 6 7.61 -13.03 -5.61
C CYS A 6 8.67 -11.94 -5.46
N ILE A 7 8.88 -11.15 -6.49
CA ILE A 7 9.80 -10.01 -6.44
C ILE A 7 9.19 -8.92 -5.57
N LEU A 8 9.81 -8.67 -4.43
CA LEU A 8 9.45 -7.61 -3.50
C LEU A 8 10.24 -6.34 -3.83
N ILE A 9 9.56 -5.28 -4.28
CA ILE A 9 10.17 -3.95 -4.30
C ILE A 9 9.97 -3.28 -2.94
N LYS A 10 11.05 -3.14 -2.19
CA LYS A 10 11.11 -2.31 -1.02
C LYS A 10 11.65 -0.94 -1.44
N ALA A 11 10.77 0.06 -1.54
CA ALA A 11 11.24 1.43 -1.71
C ALA A 11 12.15 1.79 -0.53
N SER A 12 13.41 2.13 -0.80
CA SER A 12 14.33 2.58 0.24
C SER A 12 13.79 3.89 0.84
N HIS A 13 14.08 4.14 2.11
CA HIS A 13 13.57 5.28 2.87
C HIS A 13 13.91 6.66 2.27
N SER A 14 14.78 6.73 1.27
CA SER A 14 15.31 7.95 0.68
C SER A 14 14.66 8.35 -0.66
N ARG A 15 13.88 7.47 -1.30
CA ARG A 15 13.31 7.74 -2.63
C ARG A 15 11.86 7.26 -2.74
N VAL A 16 11.00 8.18 -3.16
CA VAL A 16 9.64 7.82 -3.62
C VAL A 16 9.75 7.40 -5.08
N LEU A 17 9.46 6.13 -5.38
CA LEU A 17 9.43 5.63 -6.75
C LEU A 17 8.32 6.29 -7.55
N ALA A 18 8.62 6.68 -8.79
CA ALA A 18 7.62 7.17 -9.72
C ALA A 18 6.59 6.07 -10.04
N VAL A 19 5.37 6.48 -10.38
CA VAL A 19 4.27 5.54 -10.71
C VAL A 19 4.66 4.66 -11.88
N GLU A 20 5.31 5.26 -12.87
CA GLU A 20 5.74 4.62 -14.12
C GLU A 20 6.78 3.53 -13.85
N GLU A 21 7.72 3.76 -12.93
CA GLU A 21 8.72 2.77 -12.52
C GLU A 21 8.06 1.54 -11.87
N ILE A 22 7.02 1.78 -11.05
CA ILE A 22 6.28 0.69 -10.41
C ILE A 22 5.46 -0.10 -11.45
N ILE A 23 4.79 0.59 -12.37
CA ILE A 23 4.04 -0.05 -13.46
C ILE A 23 4.96 -0.92 -14.31
N GLU A 24 6.14 -0.42 -14.65
CA GLU A 24 7.13 -1.19 -15.38
C GLU A 24 7.59 -2.43 -14.60
N GLY A 25 7.88 -2.26 -13.30
CA GLY A 25 8.21 -3.39 -12.43
C GLY A 25 7.11 -4.45 -12.36
N ILE A 26 5.83 -4.05 -12.36
CA ILE A 26 4.69 -4.97 -12.38
C ILE A 26 4.68 -5.82 -13.66
N LYS A 27 4.99 -5.24 -14.82
CA LYS A 27 5.11 -5.98 -16.08
C LYS A 27 6.21 -7.05 -16.02
N HIS A 28 7.28 -6.77 -15.28
CA HIS A 28 8.41 -7.68 -15.06
C HIS A 28 8.24 -8.63 -13.86
N GLY A 29 7.03 -8.77 -13.32
CA GLY A 29 6.71 -9.79 -12.32
C GLY A 29 6.68 -9.32 -10.88
N VAL A 30 6.82 -8.03 -10.59
CA VAL A 30 6.62 -7.49 -9.24
C VAL A 30 5.18 -7.73 -8.78
N ARG A 31 5.00 -8.32 -7.60
CA ARG A 31 3.68 -8.66 -7.03
C ARG A 31 3.40 -7.95 -5.71
N LYS A 32 4.40 -7.44 -5.03
CA LYS A 32 4.28 -6.75 -3.75
C LYS A 32 4.98 -5.41 -3.80
N VAL A 33 4.24 -4.35 -3.56
CA VAL A 33 4.75 -2.96 -3.51
C VAL A 33 4.37 -2.33 -2.18
N ASN A 34 5.34 -1.80 -1.45
CA ASN A 34 5.11 -1.02 -0.25
C ASN A 34 5.13 0.47 -0.58
N ILE A 35 4.10 1.19 -0.14
CA ILE A 35 3.99 2.64 -0.29
C ILE A 35 3.77 3.25 1.09
N ASP A 36 4.68 4.10 1.54
CA ASP A 36 4.61 4.74 2.86
C ASP A 36 4.90 6.25 2.76
N THR A 37 6.10 6.62 2.33
CA THR A 37 6.55 8.03 2.35
C THR A 37 5.60 8.98 1.62
N GLY A 38 5.09 8.58 0.44
CA GLY A 38 4.12 9.39 -0.31
C GLY A 38 2.82 9.63 0.45
N LEU A 39 2.35 8.64 1.20
CA LEU A 39 1.14 8.78 2.03
C LEU A 39 1.39 9.71 3.23
N ARG A 40 2.53 9.59 3.90
CA ARG A 40 2.92 10.48 5.00
C ARG A 40 3.06 11.93 4.54
N MET A 41 3.67 12.16 3.40
CA MET A 41 3.82 13.50 2.81
C MET A 41 2.45 14.11 2.50
N ALA A 42 1.55 13.37 1.88
CA ALA A 42 0.20 13.83 1.57
C ALA A 42 -0.61 14.14 2.84
N SER A 43 -0.55 13.25 3.83
CA SER A 43 -1.18 13.44 5.14
C SER A 43 -0.71 14.74 5.79
N THR A 44 0.60 14.90 5.94
CA THR A 44 1.20 16.08 6.58
C THR A 44 0.91 17.37 5.79
N GLY A 45 1.01 17.31 4.46
CA GLY A 45 0.70 18.45 3.60
C GLY A 45 -0.76 18.90 3.73
N ALA A 46 -1.70 17.95 3.76
CA ALA A 46 -3.12 18.24 3.92
C ALA A 46 -3.45 18.88 5.28
N VAL A 47 -2.84 18.39 6.36
CA VAL A 47 -3.00 18.97 7.69
C VAL A 47 -2.44 20.40 7.73
N ARG A 48 -1.22 20.62 7.23
CA ARG A 48 -0.60 21.95 7.17
C ARG A 48 -1.44 22.94 6.38
N LYS A 49 -1.93 22.53 5.21
CA LYS A 49 -2.79 23.34 4.37
C LYS A 49 -4.08 23.72 5.12
N PHE A 50 -4.76 22.72 5.70
CA PHE A 50 -6.00 22.95 6.43
C PHE A 50 -5.82 23.95 7.58
N LEU A 51 -4.77 23.81 8.39
CA LEU A 51 -4.49 24.70 9.52
C LEU A 51 -4.09 26.12 9.06
N ALA A 52 -3.40 26.25 7.92
CA ALA A 52 -3.08 27.56 7.35
C ALA A 52 -4.34 28.29 6.88
N GLU A 53 -5.29 27.55 6.28
CA GLU A 53 -6.57 28.10 5.80
C GLU A 53 -7.55 28.35 6.96
N ASN A 54 -7.40 27.66 8.10
CA ASN A 54 -8.28 27.73 9.26
C ASN A 54 -7.47 27.96 10.57
N PRO A 55 -6.86 29.14 10.76
CA PRO A 55 -5.90 29.36 11.86
C PRO A 55 -6.54 29.31 13.26
N LYS A 56 -7.87 29.40 13.37
CA LYS A 56 -8.60 29.28 14.65
C LYS A 56 -9.02 27.83 14.96
N GLU A 57 -8.78 26.90 14.03
CA GLU A 57 -9.20 25.52 14.25
C GLU A 57 -8.19 24.78 15.15
N PHE A 58 -8.69 24.12 16.17
CA PHE A 58 -7.90 23.37 17.15
C PHE A 58 -8.36 21.90 17.29
N ASP A 59 -9.53 21.54 16.73
CA ASP A 59 -10.06 20.19 16.85
C ASP A 59 -9.36 19.23 15.89
N PRO A 60 -8.57 18.24 16.41
CA PRO A 60 -7.85 17.31 15.58
C PRO A 60 -8.75 16.48 14.65
N ARG A 61 -9.99 16.21 15.06
CA ARG A 61 -10.94 15.47 14.22
C ARG A 61 -11.17 16.15 12.89
N LYS A 62 -11.18 17.48 12.85
CA LYS A 62 -11.41 18.25 11.62
C LYS A 62 -10.21 18.21 10.67
N PHE A 63 -8.99 18.48 11.14
CA PHE A 63 -7.83 18.44 10.25
C PHE A 63 -7.37 17.02 9.90
N LEU A 64 -7.69 16.01 10.72
CA LEU A 64 -7.45 14.62 10.38
C LEU A 64 -8.39 14.09 9.28
N ILE A 65 -9.58 14.67 9.11
CA ILE A 65 -10.44 14.39 7.95
C ILE A 65 -9.72 14.76 6.66
N ALA A 66 -9.09 15.93 6.60
CA ALA A 66 -8.32 16.38 5.43
C ALA A 66 -7.14 15.43 5.15
N SER A 67 -6.45 14.99 6.19
CA SER A 67 -5.37 14.00 6.11
C SER A 67 -5.85 12.68 5.52
N THR A 68 -6.92 12.12 6.08
CA THR A 68 -7.51 10.84 5.63
C THR A 68 -7.96 10.91 4.18
N LYS A 69 -8.58 12.02 3.79
CA LYS A 69 -9.01 12.24 2.41
C LYS A 69 -7.82 12.24 1.44
N ALA A 70 -6.75 12.96 1.76
CA ALA A 70 -5.56 13.05 0.92
C ALA A 70 -4.89 11.67 0.73
N MET A 71 -4.76 10.88 1.80
CA MET A 71 -4.23 9.51 1.71
C MET A 71 -5.13 8.60 0.88
N LYS A 72 -6.46 8.67 1.09
CA LYS A 72 -7.45 7.90 0.31
C LYS A 72 -7.35 8.20 -1.18
N ASP A 73 -7.22 9.47 -1.56
CA ASP A 73 -7.15 9.89 -2.94
C ASP A 73 -5.89 9.33 -3.62
N ILE A 74 -4.74 9.33 -2.94
CA ILE A 74 -3.50 8.70 -3.43
C ILE A 74 -3.67 7.19 -3.57
N CYS A 75 -4.21 6.51 -2.58
CA CYS A 75 -4.43 5.07 -2.64
C CYS A 75 -5.34 4.70 -3.82
N ALA A 76 -6.44 5.42 -4.02
CA ALA A 76 -7.36 5.19 -5.13
C ALA A 76 -6.68 5.39 -6.50
N ALA A 77 -5.86 6.44 -6.63
CA ALA A 77 -5.10 6.68 -7.84
C ALA A 77 -4.08 5.56 -8.11
N ARG A 78 -3.37 5.08 -7.09
CA ARG A 78 -2.41 3.97 -7.21
C ARG A 78 -3.09 2.67 -7.59
N TYR A 79 -4.21 2.31 -6.97
CA TYR A 79 -4.98 1.11 -7.34
C TYR A 79 -5.41 1.12 -8.80
N LYS A 80 -5.82 2.26 -9.33
CA LYS A 80 -6.14 2.40 -10.75
C LYS A 80 -4.90 2.22 -11.63
N SER A 81 -3.82 2.93 -11.30
CA SER A 81 -2.58 2.89 -12.09
C SER A 81 -1.92 1.52 -12.12
N PHE A 82 -2.03 0.75 -11.03
CA PHE A 82 -1.44 -0.59 -10.92
C PHE A 82 -2.35 -1.72 -11.40
N GLY A 83 -3.56 -1.40 -11.89
CA GLY A 83 -4.52 -2.39 -12.39
C GLY A 83 -5.17 -3.24 -11.29
N THR A 84 -5.06 -2.85 -10.03
CA THR A 84 -5.67 -3.58 -8.90
C THR A 84 -7.11 -3.17 -8.61
N ALA A 85 -7.55 -2.01 -9.10
CA ALA A 85 -8.92 -1.55 -8.93
C ALA A 85 -9.93 -2.55 -9.53
N GLY A 86 -11.03 -2.81 -8.83
CA GLY A 86 -12.08 -3.73 -9.25
C GLY A 86 -11.76 -5.22 -9.05
N ASN A 87 -10.61 -5.58 -8.46
CA ASN A 87 -10.22 -6.97 -8.27
C ASN A 87 -10.41 -7.50 -6.84
N ALA A 88 -10.92 -6.69 -5.90
CA ALA A 88 -11.06 -7.10 -4.49
C ALA A 88 -11.96 -8.34 -4.33
N SER A 89 -13.03 -8.46 -5.10
CA SER A 89 -13.95 -9.61 -5.05
C SER A 89 -13.33 -10.92 -5.57
N LYS A 90 -12.20 -10.84 -6.27
CA LYS A 90 -11.47 -12.01 -6.78
C LYS A 90 -10.53 -12.62 -5.73
N ILE A 91 -10.28 -11.90 -4.64
CA ILE A 91 -9.41 -12.36 -3.56
C ILE A 91 -10.18 -13.39 -2.73
N LYS A 92 -9.65 -14.62 -2.68
CA LYS A 92 -10.19 -15.69 -1.82
C LYS A 92 -9.47 -15.64 -0.48
N VAL A 93 -10.22 -15.40 0.58
CA VAL A 93 -9.71 -15.45 1.95
C VAL A 93 -9.55 -16.91 2.36
N LEU A 94 -8.39 -17.27 2.89
CA LEU A 94 -8.20 -18.59 3.50
C LEU A 94 -8.93 -18.64 4.85
N SER A 95 -9.64 -19.75 5.11
CA SER A 95 -10.23 -19.97 6.43
C SER A 95 -9.15 -20.13 7.50
N LEU A 96 -9.51 -19.88 8.76
CA LEU A 96 -8.59 -20.05 9.88
C LEU A 96 -8.06 -21.49 9.95
N ASP A 97 -8.92 -22.49 9.72
CA ASP A 97 -8.53 -23.90 9.73
C ASP A 97 -7.54 -24.24 8.62
N ALA A 98 -7.75 -23.68 7.41
CA ALA A 98 -6.80 -23.86 6.30
C ALA A 98 -5.45 -23.21 6.61
N MET A 99 -5.44 -22.04 7.26
CA MET A 99 -4.20 -21.40 7.71
C MET A 99 -3.50 -22.19 8.79
N THR A 100 -4.24 -22.66 9.81
CA THR A 100 -3.70 -23.50 10.89
C THR A 100 -3.06 -24.76 10.32
N THR A 101 -3.71 -25.41 9.36
CA THR A 101 -3.16 -26.60 8.69
C THR A 101 -1.86 -26.29 7.96
N ARG A 102 -1.75 -25.15 7.27
CA ARG A 102 -0.51 -24.72 6.61
C ARG A 102 0.62 -24.44 7.58
N TYR A 103 0.31 -23.78 8.71
CA TYR A 103 1.29 -23.55 9.77
C TYR A 103 1.80 -24.85 10.37
N SER A 104 0.91 -25.80 10.69
CA SER A 104 1.29 -27.11 11.28
C SER A 104 2.15 -27.96 10.34
N LYS A 105 1.98 -27.80 9.01
CA LYS A 105 2.78 -28.46 7.99
C LYS A 105 4.11 -27.76 7.68
N GLY A 106 4.39 -26.62 8.30
CA GLY A 106 5.60 -25.83 8.03
C GLY A 106 5.63 -25.16 6.64
N GLU A 107 4.50 -25.10 5.93
CA GLU A 107 4.43 -24.52 4.57
C GLU A 107 4.67 -23.01 4.54
N LEU A 108 4.51 -22.32 5.67
CA LEU A 108 4.62 -20.87 5.83
C LEU A 108 5.90 -20.44 6.56
N GLY A 109 6.75 -21.38 6.94
CA GLY A 109 8.07 -21.09 7.51
C GLY A 109 9.03 -20.53 6.47
N PRO A 110 10.04 -19.72 6.89
CA PRO A 110 11.07 -19.25 5.97
C PRO A 110 11.80 -20.46 5.40
N LYS A 111 11.77 -20.59 4.07
CA LYS A 111 12.64 -21.55 3.38
C LYS A 111 14.05 -20.96 3.39
N VAL A 112 14.88 -21.43 4.32
CA VAL A 112 16.31 -21.12 4.32
C VAL A 112 16.93 -22.05 3.28
N ASN A 113 17.38 -21.46 2.17
CA ASN A 113 18.24 -22.17 1.21
C ASN A 113 19.69 -22.03 1.65
#